data_12cc942744fbdd30f91f184633894759
#
_entry.id   12cc942744fbdd30f91f184633894759
#
_cell.length_a   1.000
_cell.length_b   1.000
_cell.length_c   1.000
_cell.angle_alpha   90.00
_cell.angle_beta   90.00
_cell.angle_gamma   90.00
#
_symmetry.space_group_name_H-M   'P 1'
#
loop_
_entity.id
_entity.type
_entity.pdbx_description
1 polymer ?
#
loop_
_entity_poly.entity_id
_entity_poly.type
_entity_poly.pdbx_seq_one_letter_code
_entity_poly.pdbx_strand_id
1 'polypeptide(L)'
;IIISLVFYLVQVYFNFQSCIKFIKNMKEIHKNLFIVRDYLTYTISAMDDIENEWKSHSLYLPFIKRTTEIKIKAKTLCKKLNNITPCRLSPSKAINLGNVMSIWYTLNMNPESSEVIEYCIQLNSYLNSMVTLSNKINNKTLGKAKFVDKKTKISGVYYPHIDTEPVKNSIDLSKNIIITGPNAAGKTTILK
;
A
#
# COMPACT_ATOMS: atom_id res chain seq x y z
N ILE A 1 -9.95 45.38 38.47
CA ILE A 1 -10.18 44.06 39.10
C ILE A 1 -11.17 43.21 38.27
N ILE A 2 -12.39 43.74 37.97
CA ILE A 2 -13.41 42.97 37.20
C ILE A 2 -12.91 42.58 35.81
N ILE A 3 -12.30 43.50 35.06
CA ILE A 3 -11.74 43.25 33.72
C ILE A 3 -10.65 42.17 33.78
N SER A 4 -9.74 42.24 34.75
CA SER A 4 -8.68 41.22 34.92
C SER A 4 -9.26 39.84 35.23
N LEU A 5 -10.35 39.76 36.01
CA LEU A 5 -11.03 38.50 36.29
C LEU A 5 -11.65 37.89 35.04
N VAL A 6 -12.32 38.74 34.22
CA VAL A 6 -12.90 38.30 32.95
C VAL A 6 -11.82 37.74 32.02
N PHE A 7 -10.67 38.42 31.83
CA PHE A 7 -9.58 37.95 31.03
C PHE A 7 -9.01 36.62 31.54
N TYR A 8 -8.88 36.47 32.87
CA TYR A 8 -8.44 35.21 33.46
C TYR A 8 -9.39 34.06 33.16
N LEU A 9 -10.71 34.24 33.30
CA LEU A 9 -11.70 33.22 32.97
C LEU A 9 -11.69 32.82 31.50
N VAL A 10 -11.52 33.79 30.60
CA VAL A 10 -11.37 33.54 29.16
C VAL A 10 -10.11 32.72 28.88
N GLN A 11 -8.98 33.04 29.52
CA GLN A 11 -7.74 32.30 29.37
C GLN A 11 -7.87 30.86 29.88
N VAL A 12 -8.49 30.64 31.02
CA VAL A 12 -8.78 29.31 31.57
C VAL A 12 -9.64 28.50 30.61
N TYR A 13 -10.66 29.11 30.00
CA TYR A 13 -11.51 28.45 29.00
C TYR A 13 -10.71 28.02 27.77
N PHE A 14 -9.87 28.89 27.19
CA PHE A 14 -9.05 28.53 26.04
C PHE A 14 -8.01 27.46 26.35
N ASN A 15 -7.41 27.50 27.54
CA ASN A 15 -6.48 26.45 27.98
C ASN A 15 -7.19 25.09 28.09
N PHE A 16 -8.40 25.07 28.66
CA PHE A 16 -9.18 23.84 28.74
C PHE A 16 -9.56 23.28 27.39
N GLN A 17 -10.00 24.12 26.44
CA GLN A 17 -10.28 23.71 25.07
C GLN A 17 -9.03 23.18 24.37
N SER A 18 -7.88 23.79 24.58
CA SER A 18 -6.61 23.33 24.03
C SER A 18 -6.20 21.97 24.58
N CYS A 19 -6.41 21.72 25.87
CA CYS A 19 -6.18 20.40 26.46
C CYS A 19 -7.08 19.32 25.87
N ILE A 20 -8.36 19.60 25.64
CA ILE A 20 -9.29 18.67 25.01
C ILE A 20 -8.83 18.32 23.60
N LYS A 21 -8.50 19.34 22.80
CA LYS A 21 -7.98 19.15 21.43
C LYS A 21 -6.70 18.32 21.42
N PHE A 22 -5.77 18.62 22.32
CA PHE A 22 -4.52 17.87 22.46
C PHE A 22 -4.76 16.40 22.77
N ILE A 23 -5.63 16.08 23.73
CA ILE A 23 -5.98 14.70 24.08
C ILE A 23 -6.59 13.96 22.88
N LYS A 24 -7.49 14.64 22.15
CA LYS A 24 -8.10 14.07 20.94
C LYS A 24 -7.05 13.76 19.87
N ASN A 25 -6.15 14.70 19.59
CA ASN A 25 -5.08 14.51 18.63
C ASN A 25 -4.11 13.37 19.04
N MET A 26 -3.79 13.29 20.34
CA MET A 26 -2.93 12.20 20.83
C MET A 26 -3.57 10.82 20.70
N LYS A 27 -4.88 10.71 20.89
CA LYS A 27 -5.60 9.45 20.63
C LYS A 27 -5.52 9.05 19.17
N GLU A 28 -5.68 10.01 18.27
CA GLU A 28 -5.60 9.76 16.82
C GLU A 28 -4.17 9.36 16.39
N ILE A 29 -3.15 10.05 16.92
CA ILE A 29 -1.75 9.67 16.69
C ILE A 29 -1.49 8.23 17.13
N HIS A 30 -1.89 7.85 18.34
CA HIS A 30 -1.73 6.47 18.83
C HIS A 30 -2.42 5.46 17.91
N LYS A 31 -3.65 5.74 17.50
CA LYS A 31 -4.40 4.88 16.58
C LYS A 31 -3.63 4.68 15.27
N ASN A 32 -3.15 5.76 14.67
CA ASN A 32 -2.41 5.71 13.41
C ASN A 32 -1.08 4.96 13.57
N LEU A 33 -0.36 5.14 14.68
CA LEU A 33 0.88 4.41 14.95
C LEU A 33 0.63 2.91 15.10
N PHE A 34 -0.47 2.49 15.72
CA PHE A 34 -0.83 1.08 15.80
C PHE A 34 -1.22 0.50 14.44
N ILE A 35 -1.96 1.24 13.61
CA ILE A 35 -2.25 0.81 12.24
C ILE A 35 -0.97 0.58 11.45
N VAL A 36 -0.01 1.50 11.52
CA VAL A 36 1.28 1.36 10.84
C VAL A 36 2.05 0.16 11.39
N ARG A 37 2.09 -0.04 12.72
CA ARG A 37 2.72 -1.19 13.35
C ARG A 37 2.16 -2.51 12.85
N ASP A 38 0.83 -2.64 12.85
CA ASP A 38 0.16 -3.87 12.47
C ASP A 38 0.34 -4.15 10.97
N TYR A 39 0.31 -3.10 10.16
CA TYR A 39 0.59 -3.18 8.73
C TYR A 39 2.04 -3.63 8.44
N LEU A 40 3.02 -3.05 9.14
CA LEU A 40 4.42 -3.47 9.01
C LEU A 40 4.63 -4.91 9.45
N THR A 41 3.99 -5.33 10.54
CA THR A 41 4.08 -6.70 11.04
C THR A 41 3.55 -7.70 10.01
N TYR A 42 2.40 -7.42 9.42
CA TYR A 42 1.84 -8.21 8.33
C TYR A 42 2.78 -8.28 7.12
N THR A 43 3.31 -7.14 6.71
CA THR A 43 4.20 -7.08 5.53
C THR A 43 5.53 -7.80 5.78
N ILE A 44 6.09 -7.71 6.98
CA ILE A 44 7.30 -8.44 7.37
C ILE A 44 7.08 -9.95 7.26
N SER A 45 5.93 -10.47 7.69
CA SER A 45 5.58 -11.88 7.51
C SER A 45 5.53 -12.27 6.03
N ALA A 46 4.89 -11.46 5.19
CA ALA A 46 4.85 -11.71 3.75
C ALA A 46 6.26 -11.68 3.11
N MET A 47 7.15 -10.80 3.59
CA MET A 47 8.55 -10.76 3.14
C MET A 47 9.33 -12.02 3.56
N ASP A 48 9.07 -12.56 4.76
CA ASP A 48 9.68 -13.81 5.22
C ASP A 48 9.21 -14.99 4.35
N ASP A 49 7.93 -15.04 3.98
CA ASP A 49 7.37 -16.07 3.10
C ASP A 49 7.99 -16.00 1.70
N ILE A 50 8.08 -14.79 1.11
CA ILE A 50 8.72 -14.57 -0.19
C ILE A 50 10.16 -15.05 -0.17
N GLU A 51 10.94 -14.69 0.85
CA GLU A 51 12.34 -15.08 0.96
C GLU A 51 12.46 -16.61 1.05
N ASN A 52 11.64 -17.27 1.83
CA ASN A 52 11.68 -18.72 2.00
C ASN A 52 11.36 -19.49 0.71
N GLU A 53 10.31 -19.07 0.00
CA GLU A 53 9.84 -19.74 -1.20
C GLU A 53 10.75 -19.50 -2.41
N TRP A 54 11.29 -18.29 -2.55
CA TRP A 54 11.87 -17.84 -3.82
C TRP A 54 13.40 -17.72 -3.83
N LYS A 55 14.07 -17.90 -2.66
CA LYS A 55 15.54 -17.82 -2.56
C LYS A 55 16.31 -18.79 -3.45
N SER A 56 15.69 -19.90 -3.85
CA SER A 56 16.28 -20.89 -4.74
C SER A 56 16.25 -20.48 -6.22
N HIS A 57 15.51 -19.46 -6.60
CA HIS A 57 15.33 -19.02 -7.98
C HIS A 57 16.26 -17.86 -8.33
N SER A 58 17.25 -18.10 -9.17
CA SER A 58 18.28 -17.11 -9.55
C SER A 58 17.70 -15.81 -10.13
N LEU A 59 16.59 -15.89 -10.88
CA LEU A 59 15.94 -14.74 -11.49
C LEU A 59 15.40 -13.73 -10.47
N TYR A 60 15.06 -14.17 -9.25
CA TYR A 60 14.48 -13.33 -8.22
C TYR A 60 15.50 -12.82 -7.18
N LEU A 61 16.77 -13.20 -7.30
CA LEU A 61 17.81 -12.80 -6.35
C LEU A 61 17.91 -11.27 -6.14
N PRO A 62 17.88 -10.42 -7.18
CA PRO A 62 17.93 -8.97 -6.97
C PRO A 62 16.71 -8.43 -6.20
N PHE A 63 15.53 -8.96 -6.48
CA PHE A 63 14.30 -8.63 -5.79
C PHE A 63 14.35 -9.06 -4.32
N ILE A 64 14.77 -10.29 -4.05
CA ILE A 64 14.89 -10.83 -2.70
C ILE A 64 15.92 -10.02 -1.89
N LYS A 65 17.08 -9.69 -2.48
CA LYS A 65 18.09 -8.87 -1.83
C LYS A 65 17.50 -7.53 -1.37
N ARG A 66 16.81 -6.83 -2.27
CA ARG A 66 16.15 -5.55 -1.93
C ARG A 66 15.08 -5.72 -0.85
N THR A 67 14.24 -6.74 -0.96
CA THR A 67 13.21 -7.05 0.04
C THR A 67 13.83 -7.34 1.41
N THR A 68 14.93 -8.08 1.48
CA THR A 68 15.65 -8.37 2.72
C THR A 68 16.25 -7.11 3.35
N GLU A 69 16.84 -6.21 2.56
CA GLU A 69 17.35 -4.92 3.04
C GLU A 69 16.23 -4.08 3.69
N ILE A 70 15.11 -3.94 3.00
CA ILE A 70 13.95 -3.20 3.53
C ILE A 70 13.34 -3.90 4.75
N LYS A 71 13.29 -5.24 4.75
CA LYS A 71 12.79 -6.03 5.88
C LYS A 71 13.55 -5.73 7.18
N ILE A 72 14.88 -5.60 7.12
CA ILE A 72 15.72 -5.25 8.27
C ILE A 72 15.33 -3.88 8.82
N LYS A 73 15.20 -2.88 7.94
CA LYS A 73 14.76 -1.52 8.30
C LYS A 73 13.33 -1.54 8.87
N ALA A 74 12.41 -2.27 8.27
CA ALA A 74 11.03 -2.43 8.72
C ALA A 74 10.96 -3.08 10.12
N LYS A 75 11.75 -4.14 10.38
CA LYS A 75 11.86 -4.77 11.71
C LYS A 75 12.35 -3.78 12.77
N THR A 76 13.32 -2.93 12.43
CA THR A 76 13.82 -1.88 13.33
C THR A 76 12.75 -0.83 13.65
N LEU A 77 11.99 -0.41 12.64
CA LEU A 77 10.89 0.54 12.80
C LEU A 77 9.74 -0.08 13.61
N CYS A 78 9.36 -1.32 13.32
CA CYS A 78 8.34 -2.06 14.05
C CYS A 78 8.74 -2.24 15.54
N LYS A 79 10.00 -2.50 15.84
CA LYS A 79 10.50 -2.58 17.22
C LYS A 79 10.30 -1.26 17.98
N LYS A 80 10.55 -0.11 17.34
CA LYS A 80 10.27 1.21 17.96
C LYS A 80 8.77 1.39 18.24
N LEU A 81 7.91 0.98 17.29
CA LEU A 81 6.45 1.07 17.41
C LEU A 81 5.90 0.15 18.52
N ASN A 82 6.49 -1.02 18.73
CA ASN A 82 6.09 -1.96 19.79
C ASN A 82 6.34 -1.42 21.20
N ASN A 83 7.23 -0.45 21.36
CA ASN A 83 7.47 0.22 22.64
C ASN A 83 6.37 1.22 23.02
N ILE A 84 5.44 1.51 22.10
CA ILE A 84 4.32 2.41 22.37
C ILE A 84 3.22 1.64 23.10
N THR A 85 2.86 2.17 24.28
CA THR A 85 1.74 1.64 25.06
C THR A 85 0.43 2.35 24.70
N PRO A 86 -0.74 1.67 24.80
CA PRO A 86 -2.04 2.28 24.50
C PRO A 86 -2.27 3.58 25.25
N CYS A 87 -2.96 4.55 24.62
CA CYS A 87 -3.27 5.84 25.20
C CYS A 87 -4.28 5.66 26.36
N ARG A 88 -3.79 5.79 27.60
CA ARG A 88 -4.64 5.87 28.81
C ARG A 88 -4.30 7.15 29.54
N LEU A 89 -5.32 7.83 30.08
CA LEU A 89 -5.12 9.03 30.91
C LEU A 89 -4.55 8.59 32.25
N SER A 90 -3.23 8.69 32.40
CA SER A 90 -2.50 8.41 33.64
C SER A 90 -1.32 9.38 33.74
N PRO A 91 -1.00 9.93 34.94
CA PRO A 91 0.14 10.82 35.12
C PRO A 91 1.48 10.20 34.67
N SER A 92 1.68 8.90 34.89
CA SER A 92 2.86 8.16 34.46
C SER A 92 3.03 8.11 32.94
N LYS A 93 1.96 8.35 32.18
CA LYS A 93 2.01 8.33 30.71
C LYS A 93 2.35 9.68 30.08
N ALA A 94 2.33 10.76 30.84
CA ALA A 94 2.85 12.05 30.39
C ALA A 94 4.33 11.94 30.00
N ILE A 95 5.09 11.07 30.67
CA ILE A 95 6.52 10.81 30.38
C ILE A 95 6.68 10.11 29.02
N ASN A 96 5.75 9.22 28.64
CA ASN A 96 5.82 8.52 27.36
C ASN A 96 5.35 9.36 26.15
N LEU A 97 4.77 10.52 26.41
CA LEU A 97 4.26 11.41 25.36
C LEU A 97 5.36 11.86 24.40
N GLY A 98 6.51 12.22 24.96
CA GLY A 98 7.69 12.61 24.16
C GLY A 98 8.16 11.50 23.22
N ASN A 99 8.15 10.25 23.69
CA ASN A 99 8.50 9.10 22.86
C ASN A 99 7.50 8.88 21.71
N VAL A 100 6.21 8.99 21.99
CA VAL A 100 5.16 8.87 20.96
C VAL A 100 5.31 9.96 19.90
N MET A 101 5.53 11.21 20.32
CA MET A 101 5.73 12.33 19.41
C MET A 101 7.04 12.20 18.60
N SER A 102 8.10 11.70 19.19
CA SER A 102 9.37 11.42 18.51
C SER A 102 9.20 10.35 17.43
N ILE A 103 8.47 9.27 17.72
CA ILE A 103 8.20 8.21 16.75
C ILE A 103 7.29 8.73 15.63
N TRP A 104 6.25 9.49 15.97
CA TRP A 104 5.38 10.13 14.99
C TRP A 104 6.15 11.06 14.05
N TYR A 105 7.04 11.88 14.61
CA TYR A 105 7.92 12.75 13.82
C TYR A 105 8.86 11.94 12.92
N THR A 106 9.47 10.89 13.45
CA THR A 106 10.36 10.01 12.68
C THR A 106 9.64 9.36 11.50
N LEU A 107 8.40 8.90 11.70
CA LEU A 107 7.60 8.30 10.62
C LEU A 107 7.29 9.30 9.50
N ASN A 108 7.00 10.56 9.85
CA ASN A 108 6.55 11.54 8.86
C ASN A 108 7.69 12.35 8.21
N MET A 109 8.82 12.50 8.89
CA MET A 109 9.89 13.40 8.47
C MET A 109 11.19 12.68 8.09
N ASN A 110 11.37 11.42 8.50
CA ASN A 110 12.59 10.70 8.16
C ASN A 110 12.43 10.02 6.79
N PRO A 111 13.28 10.36 5.79
CA PRO A 111 13.23 9.76 4.46
C PRO A 111 13.37 8.23 4.46
N GLU A 112 14.17 7.67 5.39
CA GLU A 112 14.36 6.23 5.51
C GLU A 112 13.05 5.53 5.95
N SER A 113 12.31 6.13 6.88
CA SER A 113 10.99 5.60 7.30
C SER A 113 9.97 5.68 6.16
N SER A 114 9.99 6.76 5.40
CA SER A 114 9.13 6.93 4.22
C SER A 114 9.44 5.89 3.14
N GLU A 115 10.72 5.64 2.86
CA GLU A 115 11.17 4.60 1.93
C GLU A 115 10.64 3.21 2.32
N VAL A 116 10.75 2.87 3.61
CA VAL A 116 10.27 1.58 4.13
C VAL A 116 8.76 1.45 3.95
N ILE A 117 7.99 2.46 4.34
CA ILE A 117 6.52 2.43 4.25
C ILE A 117 6.08 2.36 2.78
N GLU A 118 6.68 3.17 1.92
CA GLU A 118 6.37 3.17 0.49
C GLU A 118 6.65 1.82 -0.15
N TYR A 119 7.81 1.22 0.12
CA TYR A 119 8.14 -0.11 -0.36
C TYR A 119 7.13 -1.16 0.13
N CYS A 120 6.74 -1.12 1.41
CA CYS A 120 5.74 -2.03 1.95
C CYS A 120 4.39 -1.90 1.23
N ILE A 121 3.95 -0.67 0.93
CA ILE A 121 2.71 -0.42 0.17
C ILE A 121 2.82 -0.97 -1.25
N GLN A 122 3.92 -0.69 -1.94
CA GLN A 122 4.17 -1.17 -3.30
C GLN A 122 4.22 -2.70 -3.35
N LEU A 123 4.92 -3.34 -2.41
CA LEU A 123 5.01 -4.79 -2.31
C LEU A 123 3.64 -5.44 -2.13
N ASN A 124 2.85 -4.97 -1.16
CA ASN A 124 1.51 -5.52 -0.91
C ASN A 124 0.57 -5.29 -2.11
N SER A 125 0.65 -4.13 -2.75
CA SER A 125 -0.12 -3.84 -3.97
C SER A 125 0.27 -4.78 -5.12
N TYR A 126 1.56 -5.05 -5.27
CA TYR A 126 2.06 -6.00 -6.25
C TYR A 126 1.56 -7.42 -5.97
N LEU A 127 1.68 -7.89 -4.73
CA LEU A 127 1.21 -9.23 -4.32
C LEU A 127 -0.31 -9.39 -4.56
N ASN A 128 -1.11 -8.41 -4.17
CA ASN A 128 -2.56 -8.42 -4.39
C ASN A 128 -2.91 -8.44 -5.89
N SER A 129 -2.14 -7.71 -6.71
CA SER A 129 -2.31 -7.72 -8.16
C SER A 129 -1.99 -9.10 -8.75
N MET A 130 -0.93 -9.76 -8.27
CA MET A 130 -0.56 -11.12 -8.68
C MET A 130 -1.61 -12.16 -8.29
N VAL A 131 -2.14 -12.09 -7.07
CA VAL A 131 -3.24 -12.95 -6.61
C VAL A 131 -4.49 -12.76 -7.48
N THR A 132 -4.85 -11.51 -7.73
CA THR A 132 -5.99 -11.17 -8.59
C THR A 132 -5.80 -11.70 -10.01
N LEU A 133 -4.62 -11.52 -10.58
CA LEU A 133 -4.28 -12.03 -11.91
C LEU A 133 -4.34 -13.56 -11.95
N SER A 134 -3.76 -14.24 -10.96
CA SER A 134 -3.80 -15.69 -10.84
C SER A 134 -5.25 -16.21 -10.79
N ASN A 135 -6.10 -15.58 -9.98
CA ASN A 135 -7.51 -15.94 -9.88
C ASN A 135 -8.25 -15.77 -11.22
N LYS A 136 -8.00 -14.67 -11.93
CA LYS A 136 -8.59 -14.42 -13.25
C LYS A 136 -8.14 -15.46 -14.30
N ILE A 137 -6.89 -15.89 -14.25
CA ILE A 137 -6.37 -16.95 -15.12
C ILE A 137 -7.01 -18.29 -14.79
N ASN A 138 -7.07 -18.65 -13.50
CA ASN A 138 -7.68 -19.90 -13.05
C ASN A 138 -9.18 -19.98 -13.38
N ASN A 139 -9.89 -18.88 -13.26
CA ASN A 139 -11.31 -18.76 -13.63
C ASN A 139 -11.54 -18.60 -15.15
N LYS A 140 -10.48 -18.68 -15.96
CA LYS A 140 -10.52 -18.54 -17.42
C LYS A 140 -11.10 -17.20 -17.92
N THR A 141 -11.12 -16.17 -17.08
CA THR A 141 -11.49 -14.80 -17.46
C THR A 141 -10.34 -14.06 -18.10
N LEU A 142 -9.10 -14.50 -17.88
CA LEU A 142 -7.91 -14.04 -18.60
C LEU A 142 -7.18 -15.22 -19.21
N GLY A 143 -6.70 -15.05 -20.43
CA GLY A 143 -5.84 -16.00 -21.11
C GLY A 143 -4.39 -15.86 -20.68
N LYS A 144 -3.67 -16.98 -20.54
CA LYS A 144 -2.22 -16.98 -20.33
C LYS A 144 -1.52 -16.92 -21.69
N ALA A 145 -0.63 -15.94 -21.88
CA ALA A 145 0.18 -15.84 -23.10
C ALA A 145 1.13 -17.05 -23.19
N LYS A 146 1.25 -17.61 -24.40
CA LYS A 146 2.24 -18.64 -24.76
C LYS A 146 3.22 -18.02 -25.73
N PHE A 147 4.48 -17.92 -25.33
CA PHE A 147 5.54 -17.40 -26.19
C PHE A 147 5.88 -18.41 -27.29
N VAL A 148 5.99 -17.92 -28.52
CA VAL A 148 6.30 -18.72 -29.72
C VAL A 148 7.31 -17.98 -30.61
N ASP A 149 8.20 -18.72 -31.27
CA ASP A 149 9.35 -18.12 -31.98
C ASP A 149 9.00 -17.48 -33.34
N LYS A 150 7.91 -17.84 -33.97
CA LYS A 150 7.72 -17.52 -35.41
C LYS A 150 6.43 -16.82 -35.79
N LYS A 151 5.37 -16.89 -35.00
CA LYS A 151 4.04 -16.36 -35.39
C LYS A 151 3.25 -15.90 -34.17
N THR A 152 2.84 -14.65 -34.16
CA THR A 152 1.96 -14.14 -33.11
C THR A 152 0.50 -14.33 -33.53
N LYS A 153 -0.24 -15.10 -32.74
CA LYS A 153 -1.68 -15.30 -32.88
C LYS A 153 -2.36 -14.92 -31.58
N ILE A 154 -3.42 -14.14 -31.69
CA ILE A 154 -4.25 -13.76 -30.58
C ILE A 154 -5.62 -14.41 -30.81
N SER A 155 -6.06 -15.25 -29.86
CA SER A 155 -7.33 -15.95 -29.96
C SER A 155 -8.29 -15.48 -28.88
N GLY A 156 -9.51 -15.10 -29.28
CA GLY A 156 -10.57 -14.72 -28.35
C GLY A 156 -10.27 -13.45 -27.53
N VAL A 157 -9.52 -12.49 -28.11
CA VAL A 157 -9.22 -11.23 -27.44
C VAL A 157 -10.49 -10.38 -27.27
N TYR A 158 -10.62 -9.75 -26.14
CA TYR A 158 -11.73 -8.83 -25.82
C TYR A 158 -11.25 -7.68 -24.95
N TYR A 159 -11.98 -6.59 -24.95
CA TYR A 159 -11.69 -5.43 -24.12
C TYR A 159 -12.27 -5.64 -22.69
N PRO A 160 -11.44 -5.71 -21.63
CA PRO A 160 -11.89 -6.17 -20.32
C PRO A 160 -12.76 -5.16 -19.55
N HIS A 161 -12.95 -3.93 -20.02
CA HIS A 161 -13.79 -2.91 -19.41
C HIS A 161 -15.24 -2.94 -19.90
N ILE A 162 -15.62 -3.94 -20.72
CA ILE A 162 -17.01 -4.10 -21.16
C ILE A 162 -17.71 -4.97 -20.12
N ASP A 163 -18.69 -4.40 -19.41
CA ASP A 163 -19.44 -5.08 -18.33
C ASP A 163 -20.47 -6.12 -18.85
N THR A 164 -20.76 -6.10 -20.13
CA THR A 164 -21.63 -7.07 -20.82
C THR A 164 -20.77 -8.18 -21.44
N GLU A 165 -21.41 -9.25 -21.96
CA GLU A 165 -20.67 -10.29 -22.69
C GLU A 165 -19.86 -9.68 -23.84
N PRO A 166 -18.53 -9.65 -23.77
CA PRO A 166 -17.72 -9.00 -24.80
C PRO A 166 -17.62 -9.87 -26.05
N VAL A 167 -17.71 -9.23 -27.21
CA VAL A 167 -17.42 -9.90 -28.49
C VAL A 167 -15.93 -10.27 -28.53
N LYS A 168 -15.65 -11.55 -28.66
CA LYS A 168 -14.28 -12.08 -28.74
C LYS A 168 -13.80 -12.12 -30.18
N ASN A 169 -12.62 -11.56 -30.44
CA ASN A 169 -12.00 -11.53 -31.76
C ASN A 169 -10.72 -12.36 -31.79
N SER A 170 -10.40 -12.94 -32.94
CA SER A 170 -9.12 -13.64 -33.16
C SER A 170 -8.34 -12.97 -34.28
N ILE A 171 -7.06 -12.72 -34.03
CA ILE A 171 -6.20 -11.97 -34.95
C ILE A 171 -4.93 -12.78 -35.20
N ASP A 172 -4.57 -12.98 -36.47
CA ASP A 172 -3.31 -13.59 -36.87
C ASP A 172 -2.34 -12.51 -37.36
N LEU A 173 -1.41 -12.13 -36.48
CA LEU A 173 -0.39 -11.09 -36.76
C LEU A 173 0.81 -11.61 -37.56
N SER A 174 0.71 -12.82 -38.12
CA SER A 174 1.76 -13.33 -39.02
C SER A 174 1.82 -12.61 -40.38
N LYS A 175 0.81 -11.79 -40.70
CA LYS A 175 0.68 -10.98 -41.92
C LYS A 175 0.26 -9.55 -41.57
N ASN A 176 0.48 -8.62 -42.50
CA ASN A 176 -0.05 -7.27 -42.38
C ASN A 176 -1.57 -7.33 -42.43
N ILE A 177 -2.22 -6.63 -41.46
CA ILE A 177 -3.66 -6.61 -41.33
C ILE A 177 -4.13 -5.16 -41.52
N ILE A 178 -5.16 -5.00 -42.36
CA ILE A 178 -5.86 -3.74 -42.53
C ILE A 178 -7.23 -3.86 -41.88
N ILE A 179 -7.50 -3.00 -40.87
CA ILE A 179 -8.78 -2.98 -40.16
C ILE A 179 -9.63 -1.83 -40.75
N THR A 180 -10.73 -2.16 -41.43
CA THR A 180 -11.65 -1.21 -42.00
C THR A 180 -13.04 -1.38 -41.37
N GLY A 181 -13.87 -0.34 -41.44
CA GLY A 181 -15.25 -0.38 -40.96
C GLY A 181 -15.78 1.03 -40.67
N PRO A 182 -17.08 1.18 -40.48
CA PRO A 182 -17.72 2.45 -40.15
C PRO A 182 -17.26 3.02 -38.79
N ASN A 183 -17.58 4.26 -38.51
CA ASN A 183 -17.37 4.85 -37.20
C ASN A 183 -18.15 4.08 -36.13
N ALA A 184 -17.63 3.99 -34.94
CA ALA A 184 -18.19 3.22 -33.84
C ALA A 184 -18.26 1.68 -34.02
N ALA A 185 -17.66 1.11 -35.06
CA ALA A 185 -17.63 -0.36 -35.28
C ALA A 185 -16.59 -1.11 -34.40
N GLY A 186 -16.02 -0.47 -33.38
CA GLY A 186 -15.07 -1.12 -32.47
C GLY A 186 -13.64 -1.26 -32.99
N LYS A 187 -13.24 -0.60 -34.09
CA LYS A 187 -11.88 -0.64 -34.65
C LYS A 187 -10.80 -0.32 -33.61
N THR A 188 -11.02 0.77 -32.85
CA THR A 188 -10.10 1.23 -31.80
C THR A 188 -10.07 0.28 -30.59
N THR A 189 -11.18 -0.42 -30.34
CA THR A 189 -11.29 -1.39 -29.24
C THR A 189 -10.42 -2.63 -29.48
N ILE A 190 -10.26 -3.03 -30.76
CA ILE A 190 -9.38 -4.15 -31.14
C ILE A 190 -7.89 -3.78 -30.99
N LEU A 191 -7.55 -2.49 -31.09
CA LEU A 191 -6.18 -1.98 -31.00
C LEU A 191 -5.74 -1.64 -29.58
N LYS A 192 -6.65 -1.63 -28.63
CA LYS A 192 -6.38 -1.39 -27.20
C LYS A 192 -6.14 -2.69 -26.46
#